data_f44b9f2bb3e434c12040bc346fec0ab0
#
_entry.id   f44b9f2bb3e434c12040bc346fec0ab0
#
_cell.length_a   1.000
_cell.length_b   1.000
_cell.length_c   1.000
_cell.angle_alpha   90.00
_cell.angle_beta   90.00
_cell.angle_gamma   90.00
#
_symmetry.space_group_name_H-M   'P 1'
#
loop_
_entity.id
_entity.type
_entity.pdbx_description
1 polymer ?
#
loop_
_entity_poly.entity_id
_entity_poly.type
_entity_poly.pdbx_seq_one_letter_code
_entity_poly.pdbx_strand_id
1 'polypeptide(L)'
;MERSHLGNSREEIADALEQASILTTRHITNQTVSLTSALALSRLNEQGPIRLTTLAAAEGISQPSMTQLVQRLERQGLATRINDPEDGRVALVNITNAGRALMDDRRRDRRDRLAELLMAVSPEDEAALILAANVALPIIGRLIHNATNPARSQTAKTA
;
A
#
# COMPACT_ATOMS: atom_id res chain seq x y z
N MET A 1 37.47 -0.55 5.59
CA MET A 1 36.81 0.14 6.70
C MET A 1 35.46 0.77 6.31
N GLU A 2 35.19 0.96 5.04
CA GLU A 2 33.99 1.62 4.48
C GLU A 2 32.69 0.76 4.47
N ARG A 3 32.81 -0.56 4.42
CA ARG A 3 31.65 -1.49 4.37
C ARG A 3 30.86 -1.59 5.69
N SER A 4 31.48 -1.31 6.85
CA SER A 4 30.80 -1.34 8.15
C SER A 4 29.84 -0.16 8.36
N HIS A 5 30.19 1.04 7.90
CA HIS A 5 29.34 2.23 8.03
C HIS A 5 28.08 2.16 7.16
N LEU A 6 28.18 1.60 5.95
CA LEU A 6 27.02 1.45 5.04
C LEU A 6 26.03 0.37 5.53
N GLY A 7 26.51 -0.64 6.27
CA GLY A 7 25.66 -1.64 6.92
C GLY A 7 24.79 -1.01 8.01
N ASN A 8 25.41 -0.26 8.89
CA ASN A 8 24.74 0.42 10.00
C ASN A 8 23.68 1.44 9.51
N SER A 9 23.99 2.22 8.46
CA SER A 9 23.05 3.19 7.87
C SER A 9 21.81 2.55 7.25
N ARG A 10 21.91 1.33 6.68
CA ARG A 10 20.76 0.61 6.13
C ARG A 10 19.87 0.04 7.22
N GLU A 11 20.43 -0.44 8.30
CA GLU A 11 19.70 -0.92 9.47
C GLU A 11 18.96 0.25 10.13
N GLU A 12 19.60 1.39 10.34
CA GLU A 12 18.96 2.60 10.87
C GLU A 12 17.78 3.08 10.02
N ILE A 13 17.91 3.04 8.69
CA ILE A 13 16.80 3.38 7.78
C ILE A 13 15.67 2.36 7.89
N ALA A 14 15.99 1.06 7.97
CA ALA A 14 14.99 0.01 8.11
C ALA A 14 14.23 0.15 9.43
N ASP A 15 14.92 0.41 10.53
CA ASP A 15 14.33 0.65 11.85
C ASP A 15 13.41 1.87 11.84
N ALA A 16 13.82 2.98 11.23
CA ALA A 16 12.99 4.17 11.11
C ALA A 16 11.70 3.92 10.30
N LEU A 17 11.79 3.18 9.20
CA LEU A 17 10.63 2.79 8.40
C LEU A 17 9.70 1.83 9.15
N GLU A 18 10.26 0.89 9.93
CA GLU A 18 9.49 0.00 10.79
C GLU A 18 8.74 0.78 11.88
N GLN A 19 9.41 1.71 12.58
CA GLN A 19 8.77 2.57 13.58
C GLN A 19 7.63 3.40 12.98
N ALA A 20 7.84 4.00 11.81
CA ALA A 20 6.78 4.72 11.09
C ALA A 20 5.60 3.82 10.72
N SER A 21 5.87 2.57 10.32
CA SER A 21 4.85 1.56 10.02
C SER A 21 4.04 1.17 11.26
N ILE A 22 4.70 0.96 12.41
CA ILE A 22 4.08 0.65 13.70
C ILE A 22 3.17 1.80 14.13
N LEU A 23 3.65 3.05 14.06
CA LEU A 23 2.86 4.24 14.38
C LEU A 23 1.57 4.26 13.54
N THR A 24 1.70 4.11 12.22
CA THR A 24 0.57 4.15 11.29
C THR A 24 -0.43 3.02 11.55
N THR A 25 0.07 1.80 11.75
CA THR A 25 -0.77 0.61 11.89
C THR A 25 -1.52 0.58 13.22
N ARG A 26 -0.86 0.93 14.33
CA ARG A 26 -1.44 0.82 15.67
C ARG A 26 -2.31 2.01 16.06
N HIS A 27 -1.92 3.21 15.66
CA HIS A 27 -2.53 4.45 16.20
C HIS A 27 -3.40 5.20 15.20
N ILE A 28 -3.25 4.94 13.90
CA ILE A 28 -3.88 5.77 12.86
C ILE A 28 -4.90 4.99 12.01
N THR A 29 -4.78 3.66 11.93
CA THR A 29 -5.65 2.86 11.06
C THR A 29 -7.03 2.63 11.67
N ASN A 30 -8.08 3.18 11.05
CA ASN A 30 -9.47 2.85 11.37
C ASN A 30 -9.85 1.51 10.71
N GLN A 31 -10.45 0.57 11.48
CA GLN A 31 -10.72 -0.81 11.04
C GLN A 31 -12.10 -0.98 10.39
N THR A 32 -12.51 -0.08 9.50
CA THR A 32 -13.78 -0.24 8.74
C THR A 32 -13.79 -1.46 7.82
N VAL A 33 -12.61 -1.85 7.32
CA VAL A 33 -12.38 -3.10 6.57
C VAL A 33 -11.07 -3.72 7.05
N SER A 34 -10.93 -5.05 6.91
CA SER A 34 -9.68 -5.74 7.27
C SER A 34 -8.49 -5.23 6.47
N LEU A 35 -7.28 -5.38 7.01
CA LEU A 35 -6.05 -4.98 6.32
C LEU A 35 -5.95 -5.63 4.93
N THR A 36 -6.21 -6.94 4.83
CA THR A 36 -6.17 -7.67 3.55
C THR A 36 -7.20 -7.12 2.55
N SER A 37 -8.41 -6.75 3.02
CA SER A 37 -9.42 -6.11 2.17
C SER A 37 -8.96 -4.73 1.68
N ALA A 38 -8.34 -3.95 2.55
CA ALA A 38 -7.80 -2.64 2.19
C ALA A 38 -6.65 -2.74 1.18
N LEU A 39 -5.75 -3.71 1.34
CA LEU A 39 -4.65 -3.97 0.39
C LEU A 39 -5.19 -4.40 -0.98
N ALA A 40 -6.14 -5.33 -1.02
CA ALA A 40 -6.79 -5.75 -2.28
C ALA A 40 -7.49 -4.58 -2.98
N LEU A 41 -8.26 -3.75 -2.25
CA LEU A 41 -8.90 -2.56 -2.81
C LEU A 41 -7.89 -1.52 -3.32
N SER A 42 -6.77 -1.30 -2.58
CA SER A 42 -5.71 -0.39 -3.00
C SER A 42 -5.09 -0.85 -4.33
N ARG A 43 -4.80 -2.13 -4.45
CA ARG A 43 -4.25 -2.71 -5.69
C ARG A 43 -5.22 -2.59 -6.87
N LEU A 44 -6.50 -2.89 -6.65
CA LEU A 44 -7.54 -2.71 -7.67
C LEU A 44 -7.68 -1.24 -8.10
N ASN A 45 -7.49 -0.30 -7.17
CA ASN A 45 -7.54 1.12 -7.47
C ASN A 45 -6.32 1.61 -8.28
N GLU A 46 -5.15 1.04 -8.02
CA GLU A 46 -3.87 1.42 -8.67
C GLU A 46 -3.71 0.79 -10.06
N GLN A 47 -4.08 -0.49 -10.19
CA GLN A 47 -3.81 -1.29 -11.39
C GLN A 47 -5.03 -1.46 -12.30
N GLY A 48 -6.24 -1.11 -11.81
CA GLY A 48 -7.49 -1.35 -12.52
C GLY A 48 -7.96 -2.80 -12.38
N PRO A 49 -8.75 -3.31 -13.34
CA PRO A 49 -9.28 -4.66 -13.31
C PRO A 49 -8.17 -5.72 -13.35
N ILE A 50 -8.20 -6.69 -12.42
CA ILE A 50 -7.18 -7.72 -12.29
C ILE A 50 -7.84 -9.10 -12.21
N ARG A 51 -7.19 -10.13 -12.77
CA ARG A 51 -7.60 -11.53 -12.59
C ARG A 51 -7.51 -11.91 -11.11
N LEU A 52 -8.48 -12.68 -10.62
CA LEU A 52 -8.52 -13.10 -9.23
C LEU A 52 -7.25 -13.87 -8.81
N THR A 53 -6.71 -14.70 -9.70
CA THR A 53 -5.44 -15.44 -9.47
C THR A 53 -4.25 -14.51 -9.31
N THR A 54 -4.19 -13.46 -10.13
CA THR A 54 -3.13 -12.44 -10.06
C THR A 54 -3.25 -11.65 -8.75
N LEU A 55 -4.48 -11.27 -8.36
CA LEU A 55 -4.73 -10.57 -7.10
C LEU A 55 -4.33 -11.44 -5.89
N ALA A 56 -4.68 -12.74 -5.90
CA ALA A 56 -4.30 -13.69 -4.85
C ALA A 56 -2.78 -13.82 -4.70
N ALA A 57 -2.08 -13.99 -5.82
CA ALA A 57 -0.62 -14.09 -5.84
C ALA A 57 0.05 -12.80 -5.34
N ALA A 58 -0.46 -11.63 -5.75
CA ALA A 58 0.08 -10.34 -5.37
C ALA A 58 -0.08 -10.04 -3.86
N GLU A 59 -1.18 -10.51 -3.25
CA GLU A 59 -1.43 -10.36 -1.80
C GLU A 59 -0.88 -11.53 -0.97
N GLY A 60 -0.24 -12.52 -1.59
CA GLY A 60 0.37 -13.65 -0.88
C GLY A 60 -0.64 -14.56 -0.16
N ILE A 61 -1.89 -14.63 -0.65
CA ILE A 61 -2.94 -15.47 -0.06
C ILE A 61 -3.44 -16.52 -1.05
N SER A 62 -4.05 -17.59 -0.53
CA SER A 62 -4.58 -18.65 -1.38
C SER A 62 -5.75 -18.17 -2.25
N GLN A 63 -5.91 -18.77 -3.43
CA GLN A 63 -7.02 -18.43 -4.34
C GLN A 63 -8.41 -18.63 -3.69
N PRO A 64 -8.69 -19.69 -2.90
CA PRO A 64 -9.94 -19.81 -2.16
C PRO A 64 -10.18 -18.64 -1.17
N SER A 65 -9.13 -18.24 -0.43
CA SER A 65 -9.22 -17.11 0.51
C SER A 65 -9.49 -15.80 -0.23
N MET A 66 -8.84 -15.56 -1.37
CA MET A 66 -9.10 -14.39 -2.20
C MET A 66 -10.52 -14.41 -2.78
N THR A 67 -11.02 -15.58 -3.19
CA THR A 67 -12.40 -15.72 -3.65
C THR A 67 -13.40 -15.29 -2.60
N GLN A 68 -13.24 -15.75 -1.36
CA GLN A 68 -14.09 -15.36 -0.23
C GLN A 68 -14.00 -13.86 0.10
N LEU A 69 -12.79 -13.31 0.03
CA LEU A 69 -12.54 -11.88 0.25
C LEU A 69 -13.27 -11.05 -0.81
N VAL A 70 -13.12 -11.37 -2.08
CA VAL A 70 -13.77 -10.66 -3.19
C VAL A 70 -15.29 -10.78 -3.08
N GLN A 71 -15.85 -11.96 -2.79
CA GLN A 71 -17.30 -12.13 -2.57
C GLN A 71 -17.82 -11.24 -1.44
N ARG A 72 -17.03 -11.04 -0.38
CA ARG A 72 -17.39 -10.14 0.72
C ARG A 72 -17.38 -8.68 0.25
N LEU A 73 -16.35 -8.26 -0.51
CA LEU A 73 -16.27 -6.92 -1.08
C LEU A 73 -17.40 -6.65 -2.07
N GLU A 74 -17.80 -7.65 -2.87
CA GLU A 74 -18.96 -7.56 -3.77
C GLU A 74 -20.26 -7.35 -3.00
N ARG A 75 -20.49 -8.13 -1.92
CA ARG A 75 -21.68 -7.95 -1.06
C ARG A 75 -21.73 -6.58 -0.38
N GLN A 76 -20.58 -5.97 -0.11
CA GLN A 76 -20.45 -4.62 0.43
C GLN A 76 -20.55 -3.53 -0.68
N GLY A 77 -20.64 -3.91 -1.94
CA GLY A 77 -20.66 -2.98 -3.07
C GLY A 77 -19.32 -2.30 -3.35
N LEU A 78 -18.20 -2.78 -2.77
CA LEU A 78 -16.87 -2.16 -2.87
C LEU A 78 -16.06 -2.67 -4.07
N ALA A 79 -16.35 -3.88 -4.54
CA ALA A 79 -15.77 -4.48 -5.74
C ALA A 79 -16.85 -5.10 -6.60
N THR A 80 -16.54 -5.39 -7.85
CA THR A 80 -17.42 -6.07 -8.80
C THR A 80 -16.60 -6.96 -9.72
N ARG A 81 -17.24 -7.96 -10.32
CA ARG A 81 -16.66 -8.73 -11.43
C ARG A 81 -17.11 -8.17 -12.74
N ILE A 82 -16.19 -8.08 -13.69
CA ILE A 82 -16.43 -7.72 -15.08
C ILE A 82 -15.83 -8.78 -15.99
N ASN A 83 -16.33 -8.92 -17.20
CA ASN A 83 -15.72 -9.80 -18.19
C ASN A 83 -14.41 -9.19 -18.70
N ASP A 84 -13.40 -10.04 -18.92
CA ASP A 84 -12.19 -9.63 -19.60
C ASP A 84 -12.54 -9.24 -21.06
N PRO A 85 -12.17 -8.03 -21.51
CA PRO A 85 -12.48 -7.59 -22.88
C PRO A 85 -11.75 -8.42 -23.95
N GLU A 86 -10.65 -9.08 -23.62
CA GLU A 86 -9.88 -9.93 -24.56
C GLU A 86 -10.32 -11.39 -24.51
N ASP A 87 -10.82 -11.87 -23.38
CA ASP A 87 -11.34 -13.23 -23.21
C ASP A 87 -12.57 -13.22 -22.30
N GLY A 88 -13.75 -13.17 -22.91
CA GLY A 88 -15.03 -13.14 -22.20
C GLY A 88 -15.32 -14.34 -21.28
N ARG A 89 -14.46 -15.39 -21.29
CA ARG A 89 -14.54 -16.53 -20.36
C ARG A 89 -13.84 -16.24 -19.03
N VAL A 90 -13.06 -15.16 -18.96
CA VAL A 90 -12.27 -14.77 -17.79
C VAL A 90 -12.98 -13.62 -17.09
N ALA A 91 -13.18 -13.75 -15.78
CA ALA A 91 -13.68 -12.66 -14.94
C ALA A 91 -12.51 -11.89 -14.32
N LEU A 92 -12.55 -10.58 -14.45
CA LEU A 92 -11.69 -9.63 -13.76
C LEU A 92 -12.42 -9.07 -12.54
N VAL A 93 -11.67 -8.82 -11.46
CA VAL A 93 -12.16 -8.07 -10.30
C VAL A 93 -11.81 -6.61 -10.50
N ASN A 94 -12.78 -5.74 -10.28
CA ASN A 94 -12.60 -4.28 -10.37
C ASN A 94 -13.14 -3.60 -9.10
N ILE A 95 -12.54 -2.47 -8.73
CA ILE A 95 -13.04 -1.63 -7.64
C ILE A 95 -14.24 -0.81 -8.16
N THR A 96 -15.27 -0.63 -7.34
CA THR A 96 -16.41 0.25 -7.63
C THR A 96 -16.13 1.70 -7.24
N ASN A 97 -17.00 2.63 -7.61
CA ASN A 97 -16.93 4.01 -7.15
C ASN A 97 -17.08 4.10 -5.61
N ALA A 98 -17.93 3.28 -5.01
CA ALA A 98 -18.06 3.19 -3.55
C ALA A 98 -16.77 2.67 -2.91
N GLY A 99 -16.10 1.68 -3.53
CA GLY A 99 -14.79 1.21 -3.08
C GLY A 99 -13.72 2.30 -3.14
N ARG A 100 -13.68 3.09 -4.22
CA ARG A 100 -12.75 4.24 -4.34
C ARG A 100 -13.02 5.29 -3.28
N ALA A 101 -14.28 5.69 -3.10
CA ALA A 101 -14.68 6.65 -2.07
C ALA A 101 -14.26 6.17 -0.67
N LEU A 102 -14.48 4.90 -0.33
CA LEU A 102 -14.03 4.33 0.93
C LEU A 102 -12.50 4.46 1.10
N MET A 103 -11.72 4.18 0.05
CA MET A 103 -10.25 4.28 0.11
C MET A 103 -9.79 5.73 0.29
N ASP A 104 -10.46 6.70 -0.36
CA ASP A 104 -10.17 8.13 -0.23
C ASP A 104 -10.52 8.65 1.17
N ASP A 105 -11.66 8.23 1.74
CA ASP A 105 -12.07 8.57 3.10
C ASP A 105 -11.05 8.03 4.12
N ARG A 106 -10.66 6.76 4.00
CA ARG A 106 -9.63 6.16 4.85
C ARG A 106 -8.28 6.90 4.76
N ARG A 107 -7.93 7.39 3.56
CA ARG A 107 -6.71 8.18 3.36
C ARG A 107 -6.80 9.56 4.04
N ARG A 108 -7.98 10.20 3.98
CA ARG A 108 -8.24 11.46 4.71
C ARG A 108 -8.15 11.23 6.21
N ASP A 109 -8.90 10.28 6.75
CA ASP A 109 -8.89 9.96 8.18
C ASP A 109 -7.47 9.73 8.73
N ARG A 110 -6.64 9.00 7.96
CA ARG A 110 -5.25 8.78 8.36
C ARG A 110 -4.42 10.08 8.38
N ARG A 111 -4.62 10.94 7.38
CA ARG A 111 -3.93 12.23 7.31
C ARG A 111 -4.34 13.15 8.45
N ASP A 112 -5.63 13.21 8.74
CA ASP A 112 -6.18 14.07 9.80
C ASP A 112 -5.63 13.62 11.17
N ARG A 113 -5.61 12.32 11.46
CA ARG A 113 -5.01 11.79 12.69
C ARG A 113 -3.50 12.02 12.78
N LEU A 114 -2.78 11.92 11.68
CA LEU A 114 -1.36 12.27 11.64
C LEU A 114 -1.16 13.76 11.91
N ALA A 115 -1.97 14.62 11.31
CA ALA A 115 -1.91 16.05 11.54
C ALA A 115 -2.19 16.41 13.02
N GLU A 116 -3.16 15.74 13.65
CA GLU A 116 -3.42 15.88 15.09
C GLU A 116 -2.19 15.53 15.95
N LEU A 117 -1.51 14.41 15.62
CA LEU A 117 -0.30 14.03 16.34
C LEU A 117 0.85 15.03 16.14
N LEU A 118 0.95 15.63 14.94
CA LEU A 118 1.97 16.64 14.63
C LEU A 118 1.75 17.96 15.37
N MET A 119 0.53 18.26 15.84
CA MET A 119 0.30 19.46 16.68
C MET A 119 1.07 19.45 18.00
N ALA A 120 1.52 18.29 18.47
CA ALA A 120 2.32 18.15 19.70
C ALA A 120 3.83 18.25 19.46
N VAL A 121 4.26 18.40 18.21
CA VAL A 121 5.67 18.48 17.80
C VAL A 121 6.15 19.95 17.89
N SER A 122 7.41 20.18 18.26
CA SER A 122 7.97 21.52 18.27
C SER A 122 8.09 22.11 16.86
N PRO A 123 8.07 23.45 16.68
CA PRO A 123 8.24 24.06 15.36
C PRO A 123 9.59 23.66 14.69
N GLU A 124 10.63 23.47 15.47
CA GLU A 124 11.95 23.04 14.99
C GLU A 124 11.90 21.61 14.45
N ASP A 125 11.23 20.69 15.16
CA ASP A 125 11.07 19.30 14.75
C ASP A 125 10.11 19.20 13.55
N GLU A 126 9.06 20.01 13.51
CA GLU A 126 8.16 20.08 12.35
C GLU A 126 8.93 20.50 11.08
N ALA A 127 9.78 21.53 11.17
CA ALA A 127 10.62 21.96 10.06
C ALA A 127 11.60 20.86 9.62
N ALA A 128 12.21 20.14 10.57
CA ALA A 128 13.07 19.00 10.28
C ALA A 128 12.33 17.85 9.60
N LEU A 129 11.11 17.53 10.05
CA LEU A 129 10.26 16.51 9.44
C LEU A 129 9.85 16.88 8.02
N ILE A 130 9.54 18.16 7.74
CA ILE A 130 9.23 18.64 6.38
C ILE A 130 10.42 18.43 5.45
N LEU A 131 11.63 18.80 5.86
CA LEU A 131 12.84 18.59 5.07
C LEU A 131 13.09 17.11 4.82
N ALA A 132 13.01 16.27 5.87
CA ALA A 132 13.18 14.83 5.77
C ALA A 132 12.14 14.20 4.83
N ALA A 133 10.87 14.61 4.93
CA ALA A 133 9.80 14.12 4.07
C ALA A 133 10.05 14.47 2.58
N ASN A 134 10.44 15.71 2.28
CA ASN A 134 10.74 16.14 0.92
C ASN A 134 11.86 15.32 0.25
N VAL A 135 12.87 14.91 1.01
CA VAL A 135 13.96 14.05 0.53
C VAL A 135 13.55 12.59 0.48
N ALA A 136 12.86 12.08 1.51
CA ALA A 136 12.55 10.67 1.65
C ALA A 136 11.40 10.20 0.73
N LEU A 137 10.34 11.01 0.53
CA LEU A 137 9.15 10.59 -0.20
C LEU A 137 9.41 10.11 -1.64
N PRO A 138 10.25 10.76 -2.47
CA PRO A 138 10.59 10.25 -3.79
C PRO A 138 11.33 8.91 -3.75
N ILE A 139 12.14 8.69 -2.71
CA ILE A 139 12.90 7.44 -2.51
C ILE A 139 11.95 6.33 -2.09
N ILE A 140 11.07 6.58 -1.11
CA ILE A 140 10.04 5.65 -0.64
C ILE A 140 9.12 5.27 -1.80
N GLY A 141 8.69 6.22 -2.63
CA GLY A 141 7.89 5.96 -3.83
C GLY A 141 8.56 4.97 -4.78
N ARG A 142 9.87 5.11 -5.02
CA ARG A 142 10.64 4.13 -5.81
C ARG A 142 10.73 2.76 -5.14
N LEU A 143 10.92 2.71 -3.83
CA LEU A 143 10.94 1.44 -3.08
C LEU A 143 9.61 0.70 -3.18
N ILE A 144 8.49 1.39 -3.02
CA ILE A 144 7.14 0.83 -3.17
C ILE A 144 6.95 0.31 -4.60
N HIS A 145 7.28 1.11 -5.61
CA HIS A 145 7.16 0.71 -7.02
C HIS A 145 7.97 -0.55 -7.33
N ASN A 146 9.21 -0.63 -6.84
CA ASN A 146 10.07 -1.80 -7.04
C ASN A 146 9.57 -3.03 -6.31
N ALA A 147 9.01 -2.88 -5.10
CA ALA A 147 8.43 -3.98 -4.33
C ALA A 147 7.18 -4.55 -4.99
N THR A 148 6.38 -3.70 -5.64
CA THR A 148 5.15 -4.13 -6.34
C THR A 148 5.42 -4.71 -7.74
N ASN A 149 6.59 -4.42 -8.35
CA ASN A 149 6.98 -4.88 -9.69
C ASN A 149 8.37 -5.58 -9.71
N PRO A 150 8.53 -6.74 -9.06
CA PRO A 150 9.84 -7.38 -8.88
C PRO A 150 10.53 -7.81 -10.19
N ALA A 151 9.79 -8.02 -11.27
CA ALA A 151 10.35 -8.46 -12.56
C ALA A 151 11.27 -7.41 -13.23
N ARG A 152 11.16 -6.13 -12.90
CA ARG A 152 12.01 -5.06 -13.45
C ARG A 152 13.29 -4.80 -12.63
N SER A 153 13.34 -5.29 -11.38
CA SER A 153 14.50 -5.05 -10.50
C SER A 153 15.70 -5.96 -10.81
N GLN A 154 15.51 -7.04 -11.56
CA GLN A 154 16.61 -7.98 -11.88
C GLN A 154 17.47 -7.52 -13.06
N THR A 155 16.94 -6.70 -13.97
CA THR A 155 17.69 -6.18 -15.13
C THR A 155 18.66 -5.04 -14.78
N ALA A 156 18.46 -4.34 -13.67
CA ALA A 156 19.33 -3.23 -13.24
C ALA A 156 20.58 -3.69 -12.44
N LYS A 157 20.71 -4.99 -12.14
CA LYS A 157 21.83 -5.56 -11.38
C LYS A 157 22.92 -6.21 -12.25
N THR A 158 22.73 -6.21 -13.59
CA THR A 158 23.61 -6.88 -14.55
C THR A 158 24.18 -5.91 -15.61
N ALA A 159 24.12 -4.61 -15.35
CA ALA A 159 24.72 -3.57 -16.18
C ALA A 159 25.83 -2.81 -15.43
#